data_811970ac9be06f29965a891e2e75b25d
#
_entry.id   811970ac9be06f29965a891e2e75b25d
#
_cell.length_a   1.000
_cell.length_b   1.000
_cell.length_c   1.000
_cell.angle_alpha   90.00
_cell.angle_beta   90.00
_cell.angle_gamma   90.00
#
_symmetry.space_group_name_H-M   'P 1'
#
loop_
_entity.id
_entity.type
_entity.pdbx_description
1 polymer ?
#
loop_
_entity_poly.entity_id
_entity_poly.type
_entity_poly.pdbx_seq_one_letter_code
_entity_poly.pdbx_strand_id
1 'polypeptide(L)'
;MLEVFYAAVDDEFLEELIVRRELAFNYARHVEHPESLSNLPDWARQTLLKHACDHRKPLYGRQEFEQARTHDDLWNACQKEMLLRGKIHGYYRMYWGKKIIEWSPTCQDALETMVHLHDKYALDGRDPNTYTNILWCFGLHDR
;
A
#
# COMPACT_ATOMS: atom_id res chain seq x y z
N MET A 1 -11.49 -2.61 -19.66
CA MET A 1 -11.59 -1.23 -19.11
C MET A 1 -12.79 -0.47 -19.65
N LEU A 2 -12.97 -0.35 -20.97
CA LEU A 2 -14.11 0.38 -21.55
C LEU A 2 -15.48 -0.15 -21.11
N GLU A 3 -15.65 -1.48 -21.04
CA GLU A 3 -16.91 -2.08 -20.57
C GLU A 3 -17.23 -1.69 -19.11
N VAL A 4 -16.20 -1.67 -18.26
CA VAL A 4 -16.36 -1.24 -16.85
C VAL A 4 -16.68 0.24 -16.78
N PHE A 5 -16.07 1.07 -17.62
CA PHE A 5 -16.36 2.50 -17.72
C PHE A 5 -17.82 2.76 -18.08
N TYR A 6 -18.34 2.07 -19.11
CA TYR A 6 -19.74 2.25 -19.53
C TYR A 6 -20.76 1.67 -18.55
N ALA A 7 -20.37 0.72 -17.70
CA ALA A 7 -21.21 0.15 -16.66
C ALA A 7 -21.15 0.92 -15.33
N ALA A 8 -20.16 1.80 -15.15
CA ALA A 8 -19.99 2.57 -13.92
C ALA A 8 -20.99 3.73 -13.88
N VAL A 9 -21.64 3.88 -12.73
CA VAL A 9 -22.68 4.90 -12.48
C VAL A 9 -22.19 5.92 -11.45
N ASP A 10 -20.98 5.70 -10.86
CA ASP A 10 -20.42 6.48 -9.77
C ASP A 10 -19.20 7.27 -10.24
N ASP A 11 -19.28 8.59 -10.13
CA ASP A 11 -18.21 9.51 -10.53
C ASP A 11 -16.95 9.32 -9.67
N GLU A 12 -17.09 8.98 -8.38
CA GLU A 12 -15.94 8.70 -7.50
C GLU A 12 -15.20 7.45 -7.97
N PHE A 13 -15.91 6.42 -8.39
CA PHE A 13 -15.31 5.23 -8.97
C PHE A 13 -14.61 5.53 -10.30
N LEU A 14 -15.17 6.38 -11.13
CA LEU A 14 -14.55 6.80 -12.40
C LEU A 14 -13.30 7.65 -12.18
N GLU A 15 -13.28 8.50 -11.16
CA GLU A 15 -12.09 9.24 -10.74
C GLU A 15 -10.92 8.26 -10.40
N GLU A 16 -11.19 7.23 -9.61
CA GLU A 16 -10.19 6.22 -9.24
C GLU A 16 -9.74 5.38 -10.44
N LEU A 17 -10.69 4.92 -11.26
CA LEU A 17 -10.44 4.05 -12.39
C LEU A 17 -9.66 4.74 -13.51
N ILE A 18 -9.93 6.01 -13.77
CA ILE A 18 -9.35 6.75 -14.89
C ILE A 18 -8.25 7.67 -14.40
N VAL A 19 -8.58 8.66 -13.56
CA VAL A 19 -7.65 9.73 -13.23
C VAL A 19 -6.50 9.21 -12.37
N ARG A 20 -6.80 8.57 -11.26
CA ARG A 20 -5.77 8.07 -10.33
C ARG A 20 -4.90 7.01 -10.99
N ARG A 21 -5.53 6.10 -11.70
CA ARG A 21 -4.80 5.02 -12.39
C ARG A 21 -3.91 5.56 -13.50
N GLU A 22 -4.38 6.48 -14.34
CA GLU A 22 -3.56 7.09 -15.40
C GLU A 22 -2.40 7.92 -14.83
N LEU A 23 -2.61 8.64 -13.72
CA LEU A 23 -1.53 9.33 -13.02
C LEU A 23 -0.47 8.34 -12.49
N ALA A 24 -0.88 7.18 -11.98
CA ALA A 24 0.04 6.14 -11.52
C ALA A 24 0.84 5.52 -12.67
N PHE A 25 0.22 5.27 -13.83
CA PHE A 25 0.92 4.82 -15.02
C PHE A 25 1.92 5.86 -15.54
N ASN A 26 1.53 7.13 -15.55
CA ASN A 26 2.42 8.22 -15.92
C ASN A 26 3.60 8.32 -14.94
N TYR A 27 3.34 8.26 -13.63
CA TYR A 27 4.37 8.21 -12.60
C TYR A 27 5.36 7.05 -12.85
N ALA A 28 4.87 5.82 -12.98
CA ALA A 28 5.71 4.65 -13.18
C ALA A 28 6.52 4.68 -14.48
N ARG A 29 6.05 5.40 -15.51
CA ARG A 29 6.77 5.58 -16.77
C ARG A 29 7.98 6.51 -16.63
N HIS A 30 7.93 7.47 -15.71
CA HIS A 30 8.95 8.51 -15.56
C HIS A 30 9.87 8.31 -14.35
N VAL A 31 9.59 7.29 -13.53
CA VAL A 31 10.37 6.99 -12.33
C VAL A 31 11.00 5.60 -12.47
N GLU A 32 12.32 5.50 -12.26
CA GLU A 32 13.07 4.27 -12.49
C GLU A 32 12.68 3.12 -11.56
N HIS A 33 12.39 3.44 -10.29
CA HIS A 33 11.95 2.48 -9.26
C HIS A 33 10.68 3.00 -8.59
N PRO A 34 9.49 2.82 -9.21
CA PRO A 34 8.25 3.42 -8.73
C PRO A 34 7.84 2.96 -7.32
N GLU A 35 8.35 1.82 -6.86
CA GLU A 35 8.12 1.28 -5.51
C GLU A 35 9.09 1.82 -4.44
N SER A 36 10.05 2.70 -4.79
CA SER A 36 11.11 3.13 -3.87
C SER A 36 10.70 4.25 -2.93
N LEU A 37 11.13 4.17 -1.66
CA LEU A 37 11.00 5.28 -0.69
C LEU A 37 11.77 6.54 -1.10
N SER A 38 12.73 6.44 -2.03
CA SER A 38 13.43 7.60 -2.57
C SER A 38 12.52 8.59 -3.31
N ASN A 39 11.35 8.13 -3.76
CA ASN A 39 10.38 8.93 -4.49
C ASN A 39 9.46 9.75 -3.59
N LEU A 40 9.53 9.55 -2.29
CA LEU A 40 8.75 10.33 -1.32
C LEU A 40 9.22 11.79 -1.31
N PRO A 41 8.34 12.75 -1.02
CA PRO A 41 8.74 14.14 -0.83
C PRO A 41 9.73 14.27 0.33
N ASP A 42 10.56 15.31 0.29
CA ASP A 42 11.66 15.51 1.25
C ASP A 42 11.19 15.47 2.71
N TRP A 43 10.07 16.12 3.01
CA TRP A 43 9.53 16.15 4.36
C TRP A 43 9.17 14.75 4.89
N ALA A 44 8.61 13.89 4.04
CA ALA A 44 8.27 12.51 4.40
C ALA A 44 9.54 11.68 4.64
N ARG A 45 10.53 11.77 3.73
CA ARG A 45 11.83 11.10 3.89
C ARG A 45 12.54 11.53 5.19
N GLN A 46 12.58 12.83 5.46
CA GLN A 46 13.18 13.36 6.69
C GLN A 46 12.45 12.86 7.94
N THR A 47 11.11 12.80 7.90
CA THR A 47 10.31 12.27 9.00
C THR A 47 10.62 10.79 9.25
N LEU A 48 10.66 9.97 8.19
CA LEU A 48 11.00 8.56 8.31
C LEU A 48 12.41 8.34 8.87
N LEU A 49 13.39 9.13 8.42
CA LEU A 49 14.77 9.08 8.92
C LEU A 49 14.86 9.52 10.40
N LYS A 50 14.18 10.59 10.77
CA LYS A 50 14.14 11.08 12.16
C LYS A 50 13.61 10.03 13.13
N HIS A 51 12.62 9.25 12.70
CA HIS A 51 11.94 8.23 13.50
C HIS A 51 12.43 6.79 13.23
N ALA A 52 13.54 6.64 12.48
CA ALA A 52 14.07 5.32 12.15
C ALA A 52 14.53 4.50 13.36
N CYS A 53 14.98 5.19 14.43
CA CYS A 53 15.45 4.56 15.66
C CYS A 53 14.39 4.49 16.76
N ASP A 54 13.15 4.89 16.49
CA ASP A 54 12.08 4.83 17.48
C ASP A 54 11.78 3.39 17.87
N HIS A 55 11.58 3.19 19.18
CA HIS A 55 11.24 1.87 19.70
C HIS A 55 9.81 1.48 19.33
N ARG A 56 9.69 0.43 18.53
CA ARG A 56 8.40 -0.10 18.04
C ARG A 56 8.04 -1.40 18.76
N LYS A 57 6.83 -1.51 19.25
CA LYS A 57 6.28 -2.73 19.85
C LYS A 57 4.78 -2.81 19.59
N PRO A 58 4.24 -3.97 19.19
CA PRO A 58 4.97 -5.21 18.85
C PRO A 58 5.65 -5.12 17.47
N LEU A 59 6.59 -6.04 17.20
CA LEU A 59 7.20 -6.22 15.88
C LEU A 59 6.79 -7.56 15.30
N TYR A 60 6.55 -7.58 13.98
CA TYR A 60 6.24 -8.79 13.22
C TYR A 60 7.15 -8.93 12.01
N GLY A 61 7.49 -10.16 11.67
CA GLY A 61 8.16 -10.49 10.43
C GLY A 61 7.16 -10.66 9.27
N ARG A 62 7.68 -10.64 8.03
CA ARG A 62 6.86 -10.81 6.81
C ARG A 62 5.97 -12.06 6.87
N GLN A 63 6.48 -13.17 7.39
CA GLN A 63 5.72 -14.43 7.48
C GLN A 63 4.53 -14.32 8.44
N GLU A 64 4.65 -13.59 9.54
CA GLU A 64 3.57 -13.39 10.50
C GLU A 64 2.47 -12.52 9.90
N PHE A 65 2.85 -11.45 9.17
CA PHE A 65 1.92 -10.65 8.39
C PHE A 65 1.21 -11.50 7.33
N GLU A 66 1.94 -12.26 6.54
CA GLU A 66 1.40 -13.11 5.48
C GLU A 66 0.37 -14.12 6.03
N GLN A 67 0.63 -14.69 7.20
CA GLN A 67 -0.24 -15.66 7.85
C GLN A 67 -1.37 -15.07 8.69
N ALA A 68 -1.50 -13.73 8.70
CA ALA A 68 -2.48 -13.02 9.52
C ALA A 68 -2.40 -13.38 11.01
N ARG A 69 -1.18 -13.36 11.57
CA ARG A 69 -0.87 -13.73 12.96
C ARG A 69 -0.40 -12.53 13.78
N THR A 70 -1.07 -11.41 13.67
CA THR A 70 -0.81 -10.25 14.54
C THR A 70 -1.73 -10.28 15.75
N HIS A 71 -1.51 -9.35 16.69
CA HIS A 71 -2.37 -9.18 17.87
C HIS A 71 -3.69 -8.47 17.53
N ASP A 72 -3.84 -7.94 16.33
CA ASP A 72 -4.98 -7.12 15.91
C ASP A 72 -5.93 -7.94 15.04
N ASP A 73 -7.10 -8.26 15.58
CA ASP A 73 -8.09 -9.10 14.90
C ASP A 73 -8.65 -8.43 13.64
N LEU A 74 -8.79 -7.10 13.62
CA LEU A 74 -9.26 -6.37 12.45
C LEU A 74 -8.23 -6.42 11.33
N TRP A 75 -6.95 -6.21 11.65
CA TRP A 75 -5.87 -6.33 10.69
C TRP A 75 -5.79 -7.76 10.12
N ASN A 76 -5.86 -8.76 11.00
CA ASN A 76 -5.85 -10.17 10.60
C ASN A 76 -7.06 -10.51 9.70
N ALA A 77 -8.23 -9.93 9.95
CA ALA A 77 -9.41 -10.10 9.09
C ALA A 77 -9.18 -9.50 7.70
N CYS A 78 -8.63 -8.28 7.62
CA CYS A 78 -8.26 -7.64 6.35
C CYS A 78 -7.26 -8.47 5.54
N GLN A 79 -6.22 -8.99 6.21
CA GLN A 79 -5.23 -9.85 5.56
C GLN A 79 -5.85 -11.15 5.06
N LYS A 80 -6.70 -11.80 5.84
CA LYS A 80 -7.43 -13.01 5.43
C LYS A 80 -8.37 -12.74 4.25
N GLU A 81 -9.03 -11.59 4.23
CA GLU A 81 -9.86 -11.20 3.08
C GLU A 81 -9.04 -11.09 1.81
N MET A 82 -7.85 -10.47 1.87
CA MET A 82 -6.94 -10.41 0.73
C MET A 82 -6.47 -11.81 0.29
N LEU A 83 -6.10 -12.69 1.23
CA LEU A 83 -5.71 -14.07 0.92
C LEU A 83 -6.81 -14.88 0.24
N LEU A 84 -8.07 -14.68 0.64
CA LEU A 84 -9.22 -15.46 0.17
C LEU A 84 -9.87 -14.88 -1.08
N ARG A 85 -9.90 -13.55 -1.21
CA ARG A 85 -10.66 -12.84 -2.24
C ARG A 85 -9.80 -12.00 -3.17
N GLY A 86 -8.52 -11.84 -2.87
CA GLY A 86 -7.60 -10.99 -3.64
C GLY A 86 -7.85 -9.49 -3.49
N LYS A 87 -8.63 -9.06 -2.51
CA LYS A 87 -8.95 -7.64 -2.29
C LYS A 87 -9.22 -7.33 -0.83
N ILE A 88 -8.99 -6.07 -0.47
CA ILE A 88 -9.41 -5.43 0.77
C ILE A 88 -10.15 -4.16 0.39
N HIS A 89 -11.24 -3.82 1.08
CA HIS A 89 -11.93 -2.54 0.88
C HIS A 89 -10.94 -1.36 1.01
N GLY A 90 -11.00 -0.38 0.09
CA GLY A 90 -10.02 0.70 -0.04
C GLY A 90 -9.74 1.44 1.28
N TYR A 91 -10.78 1.70 2.08
CA TYR A 91 -10.64 2.34 3.39
C TYR A 91 -9.76 1.54 4.36
N TYR A 92 -9.96 0.21 4.41
CA TYR A 92 -9.15 -0.68 5.26
C TYR A 92 -7.76 -0.93 4.70
N ARG A 93 -7.52 -0.72 3.40
CA ARG A 93 -6.19 -0.87 2.79
C ARG A 93 -5.19 0.14 3.37
N MET A 94 -5.61 1.39 3.61
CA MET A 94 -4.78 2.39 4.29
C MET A 94 -4.47 2.01 5.74
N TYR A 95 -5.48 1.55 6.49
CA TYR A 95 -5.28 1.04 7.85
C TYR A 95 -4.30 -0.13 7.86
N TRP A 96 -4.50 -1.12 7.00
CA TRP A 96 -3.67 -2.30 6.85
C TRP A 96 -2.21 -1.93 6.57
N GLY A 97 -1.96 -1.02 5.62
CA GLY A 97 -0.62 -0.57 5.25
C GLY A 97 0.07 0.22 6.37
N LYS A 98 -0.63 1.17 7.01
CA LYS A 98 -0.08 1.94 8.12
C LYS A 98 0.30 1.06 9.31
N LYS A 99 -0.45 -0.01 9.57
CA LYS A 99 -0.11 -0.96 10.65
C LYS A 99 1.11 -1.83 10.30
N ILE A 100 1.35 -2.16 9.05
CA ILE A 100 2.60 -2.80 8.64
C ILE A 100 3.78 -1.88 8.89
N ILE A 101 3.66 -0.57 8.60
CA ILE A 101 4.73 0.41 8.88
C ILE A 101 5.00 0.49 10.38
N GLU A 102 3.95 0.55 11.18
CA GLU A 102 4.04 0.65 12.65
C GLU A 102 4.73 -0.57 13.29
N TRP A 103 4.46 -1.77 12.75
CA TRP A 103 4.87 -3.04 13.34
C TRP A 103 6.05 -3.72 12.64
N SER A 104 6.64 -3.09 11.64
CA SER A 104 7.85 -3.58 10.98
C SER A 104 9.11 -3.02 11.63
N PRO A 105 10.24 -3.77 11.61
CA PRO A 105 11.50 -3.30 12.16
C PRO A 105 11.99 -2.00 11.53
N THR A 106 11.88 -1.89 10.20
CA THR A 106 12.26 -0.70 9.45
C THR A 106 11.19 -0.31 8.43
N CYS A 107 11.24 0.92 7.94
CA CYS A 107 10.35 1.37 6.86
C CYS A 107 10.60 0.60 5.56
N GLN A 108 11.82 0.16 5.32
CA GLN A 108 12.17 -0.66 4.17
C GLN A 108 11.54 -2.06 4.25
N ASP A 109 11.62 -2.72 5.43
CA ASP A 109 10.95 -4.01 5.66
C ASP A 109 9.44 -3.90 5.49
N ALA A 110 8.84 -2.78 5.93
CA ALA A 110 7.43 -2.51 5.75
C ALA A 110 7.05 -2.39 4.27
N LEU A 111 7.82 -1.61 3.50
CA LEU A 111 7.62 -1.44 2.07
C LEU A 111 7.70 -2.78 1.33
N GLU A 112 8.78 -3.53 1.55
CA GLU A 112 9.00 -4.84 0.93
C GLU A 112 7.89 -5.84 1.27
N THR A 113 7.42 -5.80 2.52
CA THR A 113 6.29 -6.64 2.97
C THR A 113 5.00 -6.27 2.25
N MET A 114 4.67 -4.97 2.15
CA MET A 114 3.47 -4.51 1.46
C MET A 114 3.51 -4.85 -0.04
N VAL A 115 4.63 -4.60 -0.71
CA VAL A 115 4.82 -4.96 -2.12
C VAL A 115 4.66 -6.46 -2.32
N HIS A 116 5.36 -7.27 -1.50
CA HIS A 116 5.27 -8.73 -1.58
C HIS A 116 3.83 -9.24 -1.42
N LEU A 117 3.10 -8.75 -0.43
CA LEU A 117 1.74 -9.21 -0.16
C LEU A 117 0.75 -8.79 -1.25
N HIS A 118 0.87 -7.56 -1.79
CA HIS A 118 0.05 -7.12 -2.90
C HIS A 118 0.35 -7.91 -4.18
N ASP A 119 1.61 -8.01 -4.56
CA ASP A 119 2.02 -8.67 -5.80
C ASP A 119 1.66 -10.15 -5.82
N LYS A 120 1.63 -10.78 -4.65
CA LYS A 120 1.33 -12.19 -4.50
C LYS A 120 -0.17 -12.50 -4.41
N TYR A 121 -0.94 -11.65 -3.75
CA TYR A 121 -2.30 -11.98 -3.36
C TYR A 121 -3.38 -11.05 -3.88
N ALA A 122 -3.07 -9.77 -4.13
CA ALA A 122 -4.07 -8.82 -4.59
C ALA A 122 -4.34 -8.94 -6.09
N LEU A 123 -5.61 -8.84 -6.49
CA LEU A 123 -6.03 -8.88 -7.90
C LEU A 123 -5.45 -7.72 -8.70
N ASP A 124 -5.24 -6.57 -8.07
CA ASP A 124 -4.59 -5.38 -8.61
C ASP A 124 -3.08 -5.33 -8.29
N GLY A 125 -2.51 -6.41 -7.79
CA GLY A 125 -1.06 -6.53 -7.58
C GLY A 125 -0.28 -6.30 -8.87
N ARG A 126 0.91 -5.70 -8.77
CA ARG A 126 1.78 -5.34 -9.91
C ARG A 126 1.21 -4.27 -10.85
N ASP A 127 0.05 -3.71 -10.56
CA ASP A 127 -0.44 -2.51 -11.25
C ASP A 127 0.31 -1.27 -10.71
N PRO A 128 0.74 -0.32 -11.56
CA PRO A 128 1.38 0.91 -11.11
C PRO A 128 0.62 1.66 -10.01
N ASN A 129 -0.73 1.61 -10.03
CA ASN A 129 -1.56 2.22 -9.02
C ASN A 129 -1.35 1.59 -7.62
N THR A 130 -1.01 0.31 -7.57
CA THR A 130 -0.70 -0.36 -6.30
C THR A 130 0.55 0.24 -5.65
N TYR A 131 1.62 0.49 -6.40
CA TYR A 131 2.85 1.07 -5.86
C TYR A 131 2.65 2.52 -5.38
N THR A 132 1.91 3.34 -6.11
CA THR A 132 1.59 4.70 -5.67
C THR A 132 0.72 4.70 -4.40
N ASN A 133 -0.22 3.78 -4.29
CA ASN A 133 -1.07 3.62 -3.10
C ASN A 133 -0.28 3.08 -1.89
N ILE A 134 0.69 2.18 -2.10
CA ILE A 134 1.61 1.74 -1.04
C ILE A 134 2.44 2.93 -0.55
N LEU A 135 3.03 3.70 -1.46
CA LEU A 135 3.81 4.88 -1.10
C LEU A 135 2.97 5.99 -0.47
N TRP A 136 1.66 6.04 -0.73
CA TRP A 136 0.76 6.94 -0.02
C TRP A 136 0.71 6.64 1.48
N CYS A 137 0.82 5.38 1.89
CA CYS A 137 0.94 5.05 3.32
C CYS A 137 2.16 5.69 3.98
N PHE A 138 3.20 6.00 3.19
CA PHE A 138 4.44 6.67 3.62
C PHE A 138 4.43 8.19 3.38
N GLY A 139 3.38 8.75 2.79
CA GLY A 139 3.21 10.19 2.60
C GLY A 139 3.41 10.71 1.17
N LEU A 140 3.39 9.87 0.11
CA LEU A 140 3.65 10.31 -1.27
C LEU A 140 2.71 11.44 -1.72
N HIS A 141 1.44 11.40 -1.33
CA HIS A 141 0.41 12.36 -1.74
C HIS A 141 -0.03 13.31 -0.63
N ASP A 142 0.54 13.16 0.58
CA ASP A 142 0.22 14.02 1.72
C ASP A 142 0.98 15.37 1.59
N ARG A 143 0.44 16.42 2.23
CA ARG A 143 1.00 17.78 2.20
C ARG A 143 1.32 18.26 3.60
#